data_c6dd367c0aa788f68b5bb0552328bc36
#
_entry.id   c6dd367c0aa788f68b5bb0552328bc36
#
_cell.length_a   1.000
_cell.length_b   1.000
_cell.length_c   1.000
_cell.angle_alpha   90.00
_cell.angle_beta   90.00
_cell.angle_gamma   90.00
#
_symmetry.space_group_name_H-M   'P 1'
#
loop_
_entity.id
_entity.type
_entity.pdbx_description
1 polymer ?
#
loop_
_entity_poly.entity_id
_entity_poly.type
_entity_poly.pdbx_seq_one_letter_code
_entity_poly.pdbx_strand_id
1 'polypeptide(L)'
;MNSSKRYERTLVAILFFTWGTVFLDRMSPLYLAPYFAPELHLSHAQIGTLASVLAITWAGSTFFFGALSDRVGRKRVLIPAVFIFSILSWMTGLAHSFHHLLWIRGLMGLAEGPTWSIMTALIEESSAVQRRGRNIGFVVSAAALVGLAAAPVLTTQVAARWGWRSAFFLAGVPGFLMGALIWKFVKEPAHEENESHEKPTLRDYVSLLRFRNMWLCCLGATGFMSWLFALNVFAPLYITEVAHQPATTAGLLLGATGLGSFFLGFLLPSLSDRVGRKPVLLVSAAMSAFIPLAFLVPIFYVYPFLLAAIVFVTNSGQGMASLLMVLVPTESVPPQFRATSIGLATLVGEIFGATAAPIVVGNLSEKYGLSLGMWMAAAGSAVVFMVALFLRETDQHPESHGGSPQFSR
;
A
#
# COMPACT_ATOMS: atom_id res chain seq x y z
N MET A 1 14.54 -28.55 16.36
CA MET A 1 14.26 -27.30 15.64
C MET A 1 14.58 -26.16 16.60
N ASN A 2 15.60 -25.34 16.32
CA ASN A 2 16.10 -24.31 17.26
C ASN A 2 14.96 -23.37 17.68
N SER A 3 14.90 -23.01 18.96
CA SER A 3 13.91 -22.07 19.54
C SER A 3 13.86 -20.74 18.79
N SER A 4 14.97 -20.25 18.28
CA SER A 4 15.11 -19.06 17.44
C SER A 4 14.32 -19.16 16.11
N LYS A 5 14.40 -20.28 15.38
CA LYS A 5 13.65 -20.46 14.11
C LYS A 5 12.14 -20.56 14.34
N ARG A 6 11.71 -21.12 15.47
CA ARG A 6 10.28 -21.18 15.83
C ARG A 6 9.74 -19.80 16.15
N TYR A 7 10.50 -19.01 16.89
CA TYR A 7 10.15 -17.63 17.21
C TYR A 7 10.05 -16.76 15.94
N GLU A 8 11.06 -16.82 15.06
CA GLU A 8 11.06 -16.11 13.77
C GLU A 8 9.80 -16.39 12.94
N ARG A 9 9.40 -17.66 12.80
CA ARG A 9 8.20 -18.05 12.06
C ARG A 9 6.92 -17.51 12.72
N THR A 10 6.83 -17.60 14.04
CA THR A 10 5.68 -17.08 14.80
C THR A 10 5.57 -15.56 14.67
N LEU A 11 6.70 -14.86 14.79
CA LEU A 11 6.76 -13.41 14.61
C LEU A 11 6.29 -13.01 13.20
N VAL A 12 6.87 -13.61 12.16
CA VAL A 12 6.52 -13.32 10.76
C VAL A 12 5.04 -13.58 10.48
N ALA A 13 4.47 -14.66 11.02
CA ALA A 13 3.04 -14.95 10.88
C ALA A 13 2.16 -13.89 11.58
N ILE A 14 2.50 -13.50 12.81
CA ILE A 14 1.76 -12.45 13.54
C ILE A 14 1.85 -11.13 12.76
N LEU A 15 3.03 -10.74 12.30
CA LEU A 15 3.23 -9.50 11.55
C LEU A 15 2.54 -9.51 10.18
N PHE A 16 2.47 -10.67 9.50
CA PHE A 16 1.70 -10.84 8.27
C PHE A 16 0.22 -10.51 8.49
N PHE A 17 -0.41 -11.12 9.48
CA PHE A 17 -1.81 -10.83 9.77
C PHE A 17 -2.02 -9.42 10.33
N THR A 18 -1.08 -8.88 11.10
CA THR A 18 -1.14 -7.49 11.58
C THR A 18 -1.12 -6.52 10.40
N TRP A 19 -0.21 -6.70 9.43
CA TRP A 19 -0.14 -5.85 8.25
C TRP A 19 -1.39 -6.00 7.36
N GLY A 20 -1.88 -7.23 7.23
CA GLY A 20 -3.15 -7.49 6.56
C GLY A 20 -4.32 -6.77 7.22
N THR A 21 -4.38 -6.73 8.54
CA THR A 21 -5.42 -6.01 9.29
C THR A 21 -5.32 -4.50 9.12
N VAL A 22 -4.12 -3.93 9.15
CA VAL A 22 -3.91 -2.50 8.84
C VAL A 22 -4.49 -2.16 7.47
N PHE A 23 -4.19 -2.96 6.46
CA PHE A 23 -4.73 -2.73 5.11
C PHE A 23 -6.24 -3.02 4.99
N LEU A 24 -6.77 -3.98 5.76
CA LEU A 24 -8.21 -4.18 5.88
C LEU A 24 -8.91 -2.91 6.36
N ASP A 25 -8.43 -2.30 7.44
CA ASP A 25 -9.01 -1.08 8.02
C ASP A 25 -8.80 0.13 7.11
N ARG A 26 -7.61 0.27 6.53
CA ARG A 26 -7.26 1.36 5.62
C ARG A 26 -8.16 1.39 4.37
N MET A 27 -8.44 0.23 3.79
CA MET A 27 -9.14 0.11 2.51
C MET A 27 -10.66 -0.06 2.66
N SER A 28 -11.16 -0.62 3.76
CA SER A 28 -12.59 -0.87 3.96
C SER A 28 -13.49 0.34 3.71
N PRO A 29 -13.18 1.56 4.17
CA PRO A 29 -14.02 2.72 3.89
C PRO A 29 -14.14 3.05 2.41
N LEU A 30 -13.11 2.75 1.61
CA LEU A 30 -13.13 2.99 0.17
C LEU A 30 -14.15 2.06 -0.52
N TYR A 31 -14.19 0.80 -0.11
CA TYR A 31 -15.12 -0.21 -0.64
C TYR A 31 -16.54 -0.05 -0.11
N LEU A 32 -16.70 0.51 1.08
CA LEU A 32 -17.98 0.76 1.73
C LEU A 32 -18.56 2.14 1.39
N ALA A 33 -17.82 2.99 0.68
CA ALA A 33 -18.29 4.31 0.27
C ALA A 33 -19.67 4.29 -0.42
N PRO A 34 -19.99 3.33 -1.32
CA PRO A 34 -21.33 3.26 -1.93
C PRO A 34 -22.48 3.05 -0.94
N TYR A 35 -22.21 2.54 0.26
CA TYR A 35 -23.22 2.32 1.29
C TYR A 35 -23.39 3.52 2.22
N PHE A 36 -22.29 4.11 2.71
CA PHE A 36 -22.38 5.19 3.71
C PHE A 36 -22.43 6.59 3.10
N ALA A 37 -21.92 6.79 1.88
CA ALA A 37 -21.93 8.11 1.27
C ALA A 37 -23.33 8.64 1.01
N PRO A 38 -24.31 7.87 0.47
CA PRO A 38 -25.68 8.32 0.34
C PRO A 38 -26.35 8.59 1.70
N GLU A 39 -26.10 7.74 2.72
CA GLU A 39 -26.69 7.89 4.05
C GLU A 39 -26.19 9.14 4.78
N LEU A 40 -24.90 9.45 4.65
CA LEU A 40 -24.27 10.61 5.29
C LEU A 40 -24.22 11.84 4.39
N HIS A 41 -24.85 11.78 3.21
CA HIS A 41 -24.89 12.86 2.21
C HIS A 41 -23.50 13.40 1.84
N LEU A 42 -22.56 12.48 1.61
CA LEU A 42 -21.18 12.84 1.27
C LEU A 42 -21.01 13.05 -0.22
N SER A 43 -20.29 14.11 -0.58
CA SER A 43 -19.87 14.36 -1.94
C SER A 43 -18.62 13.53 -2.32
N HIS A 44 -18.35 13.39 -3.62
CA HIS A 44 -17.14 12.71 -4.12
C HIS A 44 -15.86 13.41 -3.65
N ALA A 45 -15.87 14.75 -3.53
CA ALA A 45 -14.78 15.53 -2.96
C ALA A 45 -14.50 15.16 -1.50
N GLN A 46 -15.54 14.97 -0.70
CA GLN A 46 -15.41 14.55 0.70
C GLN A 46 -14.85 13.13 0.80
N ILE A 47 -15.26 12.20 -0.07
CA ILE A 47 -14.70 10.83 -0.09
C ILE A 47 -13.23 10.84 -0.46
N GLY A 48 -12.83 11.60 -1.48
CA GLY A 48 -11.43 11.82 -1.82
C GLY A 48 -10.62 12.40 -0.64
N THR A 49 -11.20 13.35 0.09
CA THR A 49 -10.58 13.95 1.28
C THR A 49 -10.38 12.93 2.40
N LEU A 50 -11.36 12.04 2.65
CA LEU A 50 -11.24 10.96 3.66
C LEU A 50 -10.09 10.00 3.35
N ALA A 51 -9.88 9.66 2.08
CA ALA A 51 -8.74 8.83 1.67
C ALA A 51 -7.41 9.56 1.90
N SER A 52 -7.35 10.84 1.54
CA SER A 52 -6.16 11.67 1.57
C SER A 52 -5.71 12.02 2.98
N VAL A 53 -6.64 12.33 3.90
CA VAL A 53 -6.29 12.68 5.28
C VAL A 53 -5.63 11.52 6.00
N LEU A 54 -6.07 10.29 5.76
CA LEU A 54 -5.38 9.12 6.30
C LEU A 54 -3.96 8.99 5.72
N ALA A 55 -3.80 9.14 4.39
CA ALA A 55 -2.51 8.99 3.73
C ALA A 55 -1.47 9.99 4.26
N ILE A 56 -1.84 11.26 4.40
CA ILE A 56 -0.91 12.30 4.89
C ILE A 56 -0.56 12.13 6.37
N THR A 57 -1.53 11.77 7.21
CA THR A 57 -1.28 11.54 8.64
C THR A 57 -0.47 10.27 8.86
N TRP A 58 -0.69 9.23 8.06
CA TRP A 58 0.10 8.01 8.04
C TRP A 58 1.57 8.29 7.68
N ALA A 59 1.81 9.04 6.61
CA ALA A 59 3.16 9.41 6.18
C ALA A 59 3.92 10.19 7.27
N GLY A 60 3.28 11.19 7.88
CA GLY A 60 3.86 11.95 8.98
C GLY A 60 4.13 11.09 10.22
N SER A 61 3.16 10.27 10.59
CA SER A 61 3.24 9.39 11.76
C SER A 61 4.34 8.34 11.65
N THR A 62 4.54 7.76 10.48
CA THR A 62 5.60 6.77 10.23
C THR A 62 6.97 7.32 10.61
N PHE A 63 7.23 8.58 10.29
CA PHE A 63 8.50 9.23 10.63
C PHE A 63 8.66 9.46 12.14
N PHE A 64 7.66 10.09 12.79
CA PHE A 64 7.75 10.44 14.20
C PHE A 64 7.76 9.23 15.12
N PHE A 65 6.82 8.31 14.95
CA PHE A 65 6.68 7.15 15.84
C PHE A 65 7.68 6.05 15.51
N GLY A 66 8.19 5.97 14.28
CA GLY A 66 9.35 5.14 13.97
C GLY A 66 10.54 5.53 14.85
N ALA A 67 10.90 6.83 14.86
CA ALA A 67 11.97 7.35 15.70
C ALA A 67 11.70 7.22 17.22
N LEU A 68 10.42 7.34 17.64
CA LEU A 68 10.03 7.11 19.04
C LEU A 68 10.23 5.66 19.45
N SER A 69 9.88 4.70 18.56
CA SER A 69 10.01 3.27 18.83
C SER A 69 11.46 2.83 19.03
N ASP A 70 12.41 3.53 18.39
CA ASP A 70 13.84 3.29 18.59
C ASP A 70 14.31 3.62 20.03
N ARG A 71 13.62 4.57 20.69
CA ARG A 71 13.99 5.04 22.03
C ARG A 71 13.25 4.32 23.16
N VAL A 72 11.94 4.10 22.97
CA VAL A 72 11.09 3.55 24.05
C VAL A 72 10.84 2.06 23.91
N GLY A 73 11.19 1.47 22.77
CA GLY A 73 11.01 0.06 22.45
C GLY A 73 9.94 -0.19 21.38
N ARG A 74 10.22 -1.17 20.51
CA ARG A 74 9.39 -1.53 19.35
C ARG A 74 7.98 -1.96 19.76
N LYS A 75 7.92 -2.92 20.68
CA LYS A 75 6.68 -3.50 21.17
C LYS A 75 5.83 -2.48 21.92
N ARG A 76 6.47 -1.58 22.68
CA ARG A 76 5.77 -0.56 23.49
C ARG A 76 5.02 0.46 22.63
N VAL A 77 5.46 0.70 21.40
CA VAL A 77 4.76 1.57 20.45
C VAL A 77 3.76 0.78 19.59
N LEU A 78 4.13 -0.43 19.17
CA LEU A 78 3.29 -1.24 18.27
C LEU A 78 1.97 -1.69 18.93
N ILE A 79 2.01 -2.11 20.19
CA ILE A 79 0.80 -2.59 20.89
C ILE A 79 -0.29 -1.51 20.98
N PRO A 80 -0.03 -0.30 21.54
CA PRO A 80 -1.02 0.76 21.56
C PRO A 80 -1.51 1.13 20.16
N ALA A 81 -0.61 1.20 19.17
CA ALA A 81 -0.95 1.52 17.80
C ALA A 81 -2.01 0.55 17.24
N VAL A 82 -1.80 -0.77 17.42
CA VAL A 82 -2.73 -1.80 16.96
C VAL A 82 -4.08 -1.73 17.66
N PHE A 83 -4.10 -1.54 18.97
CA PHE A 83 -5.37 -1.39 19.71
C PHE A 83 -6.11 -0.10 19.35
N ILE A 84 -5.40 1.02 19.17
CA ILE A 84 -6.01 2.31 18.82
C ILE A 84 -6.65 2.24 17.44
N PHE A 85 -5.96 1.73 16.41
CA PHE A 85 -6.60 1.66 15.09
C PHE A 85 -7.80 0.69 15.08
N SER A 86 -7.77 -0.39 15.89
CA SER A 86 -8.91 -1.30 16.01
C SER A 86 -10.12 -0.62 16.67
N ILE A 87 -9.90 0.21 17.70
CA ILE A 87 -10.95 1.04 18.29
C ILE A 87 -11.48 2.06 17.27
N LEU A 88 -10.59 2.71 16.52
CA LEU A 88 -10.97 3.67 15.50
C LEU A 88 -11.75 3.03 14.34
N SER A 89 -11.48 1.76 14.00
CA SER A 89 -12.31 0.99 13.09
C SER A 89 -13.76 0.88 13.61
N TRP A 90 -13.94 0.52 14.88
CA TRP A 90 -15.26 0.50 15.49
C TRP A 90 -15.92 1.89 15.54
N MET A 91 -15.15 2.93 15.89
CA MET A 91 -15.64 4.31 15.85
C MET A 91 -16.09 4.74 14.46
N THR A 92 -15.46 4.22 13.39
CA THR A 92 -15.91 4.47 12.00
C THR A 92 -17.32 3.93 11.80
N GLY A 93 -17.65 2.76 12.34
CA GLY A 93 -19.00 2.19 12.32
C GLY A 93 -20.04 3.02 13.11
N LEU A 94 -19.60 3.87 14.03
CA LEU A 94 -20.45 4.79 14.82
C LEU A 94 -20.52 6.21 14.24
N ALA A 95 -19.90 6.47 13.10
CA ALA A 95 -19.86 7.81 12.52
C ALA A 95 -21.24 8.22 11.96
N HIS A 96 -21.60 9.49 12.17
CA HIS A 96 -22.87 10.08 11.74
C HIS A 96 -22.67 11.33 10.86
N SER A 97 -21.43 11.72 10.55
CA SER A 97 -21.15 12.88 9.73
C SER A 97 -19.78 12.79 9.06
N PHE A 98 -19.58 13.63 8.03
CA PHE A 98 -18.27 13.80 7.39
C PHE A 98 -17.18 14.16 8.40
N HIS A 99 -17.44 15.09 9.31
CA HIS A 99 -16.42 15.54 10.28
C HIS A 99 -16.02 14.43 11.25
N HIS A 100 -16.97 13.57 11.68
CA HIS A 100 -16.62 12.38 12.48
C HIS A 100 -15.69 11.46 11.72
N LEU A 101 -16.03 11.13 10.46
CA LEU A 101 -15.17 10.29 9.62
C LEU A 101 -13.80 10.93 9.39
N LEU A 102 -13.75 12.24 9.16
CA LEU A 102 -12.51 12.97 8.91
C LEU A 102 -11.54 12.87 10.10
N TRP A 103 -12.04 13.13 11.32
CA TRP A 103 -11.23 13.00 12.52
C TRP A 103 -10.77 11.57 12.77
N ILE A 104 -11.69 10.60 12.62
CA ILE A 104 -11.35 9.18 12.80
C ILE A 104 -10.28 8.76 11.78
N ARG A 105 -10.40 9.15 10.51
CA ARG A 105 -9.42 8.82 9.46
C ARG A 105 -8.05 9.47 9.72
N GLY A 106 -8.04 10.72 10.22
CA GLY A 106 -6.80 11.39 10.61
C GLY A 106 -6.10 10.68 11.78
N LEU A 107 -6.83 10.34 12.82
CA LEU A 107 -6.32 9.59 13.98
C LEU A 107 -5.90 8.16 13.59
N MET A 108 -6.64 7.51 12.69
CA MET A 108 -6.30 6.18 12.18
C MET A 108 -4.96 6.19 11.45
N GLY A 109 -4.71 7.18 10.58
CA GLY A 109 -3.40 7.32 9.94
C GLY A 109 -2.27 7.54 10.93
N LEU A 110 -2.51 8.30 12.02
CA LEU A 110 -1.53 8.46 13.10
C LEU A 110 -1.24 7.14 13.83
N ALA A 111 -2.27 6.32 14.07
CA ALA A 111 -2.11 5.03 14.75
C ALA A 111 -1.47 3.96 13.85
N GLU A 112 -1.83 3.92 12.56
CA GLU A 112 -1.31 2.92 11.61
C GLU A 112 0.13 3.21 11.15
N GLY A 113 0.53 4.50 11.06
CA GLY A 113 1.83 4.91 10.52
C GLY A 113 3.05 4.20 11.13
N PRO A 114 3.18 4.07 12.45
CA PRO A 114 4.32 3.41 13.05
C PRO A 114 4.40 1.90 12.76
N THR A 115 3.31 1.26 12.35
CA THR A 115 3.26 -0.19 12.19
C THR A 115 4.26 -0.69 11.16
N TRP A 116 4.39 -0.01 10.02
CA TRP A 116 5.30 -0.42 8.95
C TRP A 116 6.76 -0.40 9.38
N SER A 117 7.24 0.73 9.91
CA SER A 117 8.64 0.90 10.31
C SER A 117 9.02 -0.05 11.46
N ILE A 118 8.11 -0.22 12.44
CA ILE A 118 8.35 -1.11 13.58
C ILE A 118 8.35 -2.58 13.14
N MET A 119 7.44 -2.99 12.27
CA MET A 119 7.35 -4.37 11.82
C MET A 119 8.56 -4.78 10.97
N THR A 120 9.04 -3.89 10.09
CA THR A 120 10.27 -4.14 9.32
C THR A 120 11.47 -4.26 10.23
N ALA A 121 11.63 -3.39 11.22
CA ALA A 121 12.70 -3.46 12.20
C ALA A 121 12.65 -4.76 13.03
N LEU A 122 11.47 -5.17 13.51
CA LEU A 122 11.30 -6.44 14.24
C LEU A 122 11.71 -7.65 13.39
N ILE A 123 11.42 -7.64 12.07
CA ILE A 123 11.82 -8.72 11.16
C ILE A 123 13.34 -8.70 10.97
N GLU A 124 13.95 -7.54 10.77
CA GLU A 124 15.39 -7.39 10.59
C GLU A 124 16.17 -7.86 11.81
N GLU A 125 15.75 -7.48 13.01
CA GLU A 125 16.36 -7.82 14.28
C GLU A 125 16.19 -9.31 14.65
N SER A 126 15.07 -9.93 14.24
CA SER A 126 14.70 -11.30 14.63
C SER A 126 14.98 -12.35 13.57
N SER A 127 15.31 -11.97 12.34
CA SER A 127 15.53 -12.89 11.22
C SER A 127 17.00 -13.03 10.86
N ALA A 128 17.41 -14.24 10.48
CA ALA A 128 18.72 -14.43 9.87
C ALA A 128 18.86 -13.59 8.59
N VAL A 129 20.04 -13.02 8.37
CA VAL A 129 20.34 -12.08 7.27
C VAL A 129 19.82 -12.59 5.91
N GLN A 130 20.04 -13.89 5.61
CA GLN A 130 19.63 -14.52 4.35
C GLN A 130 18.10 -14.64 4.18
N ARG A 131 17.32 -14.44 5.23
CA ARG A 131 15.84 -14.57 5.22
C ARG A 131 15.10 -13.25 5.42
N ARG A 132 15.80 -12.17 5.79
CA ARG A 132 15.19 -10.85 6.06
C ARG A 132 14.31 -10.37 4.91
N GLY A 133 14.89 -10.28 3.71
CA GLY A 133 14.15 -9.82 2.52
C GLY A 133 12.94 -10.69 2.19
N ARG A 134 13.08 -12.02 2.27
CA ARG A 134 11.96 -12.96 2.06
C ARG A 134 10.85 -12.77 3.10
N ASN A 135 11.20 -12.60 4.36
CA ASN A 135 10.25 -12.43 5.45
C ASN A 135 9.52 -11.08 5.35
N ILE A 136 10.23 -10.00 5.01
CA ILE A 136 9.62 -8.69 4.73
C ILE A 136 8.68 -8.79 3.53
N GLY A 137 9.11 -9.36 2.40
CA GLY A 137 8.27 -9.53 1.22
C GLY A 137 7.01 -10.35 1.49
N PHE A 138 7.12 -11.41 2.31
CA PHE A 138 5.97 -12.20 2.74
C PHE A 138 4.99 -11.36 3.57
N VAL A 139 5.47 -10.58 4.55
CA VAL A 139 4.60 -9.71 5.37
C VAL A 139 3.93 -8.63 4.52
N VAL A 140 4.67 -8.00 3.60
CA VAL A 140 4.11 -6.98 2.68
C VAL A 140 2.97 -7.54 1.82
N SER A 141 3.08 -8.80 1.38
CA SER A 141 2.05 -9.42 0.54
C SER A 141 0.69 -9.54 1.22
N ALA A 142 0.62 -9.47 2.56
CA ALA A 142 -0.62 -9.43 3.31
C ALA A 142 -1.51 -8.23 2.93
N ALA A 143 -0.92 -7.10 2.54
CA ALA A 143 -1.67 -5.94 2.05
C ALA A 143 -2.50 -6.30 0.80
N ALA A 144 -1.90 -7.01 -0.15
CA ALA A 144 -2.62 -7.44 -1.35
C ALA A 144 -3.66 -8.53 -1.03
N LEU A 145 -3.30 -9.53 -0.23
CA LEU A 145 -4.19 -10.66 0.06
C LEU A 145 -5.37 -10.26 0.96
N VAL A 146 -5.11 -9.54 2.04
CA VAL A 146 -6.14 -9.19 3.03
C VAL A 146 -6.81 -7.86 2.66
N GLY A 147 -6.02 -6.80 2.41
CA GLY A 147 -6.53 -5.45 2.18
C GLY A 147 -7.14 -5.22 0.80
N LEU A 148 -6.55 -5.79 -0.26
CA LEU A 148 -7.03 -5.56 -1.62
C LEU A 148 -7.87 -6.73 -2.17
N ALA A 149 -7.66 -7.99 -1.69
CA ALA A 149 -8.44 -9.12 -2.17
C ALA A 149 -9.59 -9.48 -1.23
N ALA A 150 -9.33 -9.76 0.05
CA ALA A 150 -10.35 -10.19 0.99
C ALA A 150 -11.25 -9.05 1.46
N ALA A 151 -10.69 -7.87 1.76
CA ALA A 151 -11.45 -6.75 2.33
C ALA A 151 -12.62 -6.30 1.45
N PRO A 152 -12.48 -6.02 0.14
CA PRO A 152 -13.62 -5.56 -0.66
C PRO A 152 -14.72 -6.62 -0.74
N VAL A 153 -14.38 -7.90 -0.82
CA VAL A 153 -15.37 -8.98 -0.86
C VAL A 153 -16.09 -9.10 0.48
N LEU A 154 -15.33 -9.24 1.57
CA LEU A 154 -15.91 -9.48 2.90
C LEU A 154 -16.75 -8.28 3.38
N THR A 155 -16.20 -7.07 3.28
CA THR A 155 -16.87 -5.88 3.81
C THR A 155 -18.14 -5.54 3.05
N THR A 156 -18.15 -5.66 1.70
CA THR A 156 -19.36 -5.40 0.91
C THR A 156 -20.43 -6.45 1.10
N GLN A 157 -20.06 -7.75 1.28
CA GLN A 157 -21.02 -8.82 1.58
C GLN A 157 -21.62 -8.66 2.98
N VAL A 158 -20.81 -8.27 3.98
CA VAL A 158 -21.29 -7.98 5.34
C VAL A 158 -22.21 -6.76 5.31
N ALA A 159 -21.81 -5.69 4.61
CA ALA A 159 -22.60 -4.48 4.51
C ALA A 159 -23.95 -4.72 3.82
N ALA A 160 -24.00 -5.55 2.79
CA ALA A 160 -25.24 -5.88 2.09
C ALA A 160 -26.26 -6.62 2.97
N ARG A 161 -25.78 -7.41 3.96
CA ARG A 161 -26.64 -8.25 4.82
C ARG A 161 -26.99 -7.57 6.15
N TRP A 162 -26.04 -6.87 6.76
CA TRP A 162 -26.14 -6.35 8.13
C TRP A 162 -25.85 -4.85 8.23
N GLY A 163 -25.73 -4.17 7.09
CA GLY A 163 -25.40 -2.75 7.03
C GLY A 163 -23.89 -2.48 7.13
N TRP A 164 -23.50 -1.32 6.61
CA TRP A 164 -22.08 -0.94 6.52
C TRP A 164 -21.40 -0.75 7.88
N ARG A 165 -22.16 -0.36 8.91
CA ARG A 165 -21.66 -0.24 10.28
C ARG A 165 -21.14 -1.56 10.83
N SER A 166 -21.86 -2.65 10.56
CA SER A 166 -21.46 -4.01 10.97
C SER A 166 -20.15 -4.45 10.32
N ALA A 167 -19.89 -4.00 9.08
CA ALA A 167 -18.64 -4.30 8.40
C ALA A 167 -17.42 -3.68 9.12
N PHE A 168 -17.55 -2.47 9.66
CA PHE A 168 -16.49 -1.85 10.45
C PHE A 168 -16.30 -2.51 11.82
N PHE A 169 -17.38 -2.92 12.48
CA PHE A 169 -17.25 -3.68 13.73
C PHE A 169 -16.52 -5.01 13.50
N LEU A 170 -16.84 -5.70 12.40
CA LEU A 170 -16.16 -6.94 12.06
C LEU A 170 -14.69 -6.70 11.66
N ALA A 171 -14.38 -5.64 10.92
CA ALA A 171 -13.04 -5.30 10.48
C ALA A 171 -12.09 -4.98 11.66
N GLY A 172 -12.59 -4.35 12.73
CA GLY A 172 -11.78 -4.05 13.92
C GLY A 172 -11.42 -5.28 14.77
N VAL A 173 -12.22 -6.37 14.73
CA VAL A 173 -11.96 -7.56 15.57
C VAL A 173 -10.58 -8.19 15.34
N PRO A 174 -10.11 -8.43 14.10
CA PRO A 174 -8.79 -8.99 13.87
C PRO A 174 -7.65 -8.16 14.48
N GLY A 175 -7.78 -6.82 14.50
CA GLY A 175 -6.78 -5.95 15.10
C GLY A 175 -6.64 -6.17 16.62
N PHE A 176 -7.74 -6.30 17.36
CA PHE A 176 -7.69 -6.67 18.79
C PHE A 176 -7.01 -8.01 19.01
N LEU A 177 -7.30 -9.02 18.16
CA LEU A 177 -6.65 -10.31 18.23
C LEU A 177 -5.14 -10.18 17.98
N MET A 178 -4.74 -9.42 16.94
CA MET A 178 -3.32 -9.20 16.64
C MET A 178 -2.62 -8.43 17.76
N GLY A 179 -3.24 -7.40 18.34
CA GLY A 179 -2.71 -6.69 19.50
C GLY A 179 -2.44 -7.61 20.69
N ALA A 180 -3.38 -8.51 21.00
CA ALA A 180 -3.22 -9.52 22.03
C ALA A 180 -2.10 -10.54 21.72
N LEU A 181 -2.00 -10.99 20.46
CA LEU A 181 -0.93 -11.89 20.02
C LEU A 181 0.44 -11.23 20.06
N ILE A 182 0.55 -9.96 19.65
CA ILE A 182 1.77 -9.17 19.77
C ILE A 182 2.16 -9.04 21.24
N TRP A 183 1.21 -8.67 22.11
CA TRP A 183 1.47 -8.55 23.54
C TRP A 183 2.02 -9.84 24.14
N LYS A 184 1.45 -10.99 23.78
CA LYS A 184 1.80 -12.29 24.37
C LYS A 184 3.05 -12.91 23.76
N PHE A 185 3.25 -12.84 22.46
CA PHE A 185 4.25 -13.65 21.75
C PHE A 185 5.43 -12.86 21.19
N VAL A 186 5.27 -11.56 20.90
CA VAL A 186 6.38 -10.74 20.41
C VAL A 186 7.24 -10.33 21.58
N LYS A 187 8.55 -10.58 21.45
CA LYS A 187 9.54 -10.16 22.44
C LYS A 187 10.05 -8.77 22.08
N GLU A 188 10.30 -7.94 23.09
CA GLU A 188 11.07 -6.72 22.87
C GLU A 188 12.49 -7.13 22.50
N PRO A 189 13.04 -6.69 21.36
CA PRO A 189 14.44 -6.91 21.03
C PRO A 189 15.33 -6.30 22.11
N ALA A 190 16.45 -6.96 22.41
CA ALA A 190 17.44 -6.37 23.30
C ALA A 190 17.91 -5.05 22.64
N HIS A 191 17.88 -3.96 23.41
CA HIS A 191 18.50 -2.72 23.00
C HIS A 191 20.01 -2.99 22.97
N GLU A 192 20.52 -3.43 21.82
CA GLU A 192 21.90 -3.16 21.50
C GLU A 192 21.94 -1.65 21.28
N GLU A 193 22.77 -0.95 22.05
CA GLU A 193 23.22 0.41 21.72
C GLU A 193 23.97 0.29 20.39
N ASN A 194 23.20 0.07 19.33
CA ASN A 194 23.76 0.00 17.99
C ASN A 194 24.35 1.38 17.71
N GLU A 195 25.63 1.31 17.34
CA GLU A 195 26.42 2.37 16.79
C GLU A 195 25.50 3.33 16.03
N SER A 196 25.55 4.58 16.42
CA SER A 196 24.75 5.67 15.89
C SER A 196 24.94 5.73 14.36
N HIS A 197 24.15 4.99 13.63
CA HIS A 197 23.93 5.33 12.23
C HIS A 197 23.33 6.74 12.25
N GLU A 198 24.12 7.71 11.86
CA GLU A 198 23.68 9.09 11.72
C GLU A 198 22.37 9.08 10.95
N LYS A 199 21.33 9.65 11.58
CA LYS A 199 20.00 9.71 10.92
C LYS A 199 20.16 10.49 9.64
N PRO A 200 19.61 9.99 8.50
CA PRO A 200 19.72 10.69 7.23
C PRO A 200 19.18 12.12 7.37
N THR A 201 19.97 13.07 6.98
CA THR A 201 19.63 14.49 6.99
C THR A 201 18.79 14.84 5.77
N LEU A 202 18.10 15.98 5.79
CA LEU A 202 17.40 16.48 4.60
C LEU A 202 18.33 16.60 3.39
N ARG A 203 19.61 16.95 3.63
CA ARG A 203 20.64 17.02 2.59
C ARG A 203 20.90 15.66 1.94
N ASP A 204 20.83 14.56 2.69
CA ASP A 204 21.00 13.21 2.17
C ASP A 204 19.86 12.85 1.23
N TYR A 205 18.62 13.13 1.62
CA TYR A 205 17.44 12.94 0.75
C TYR A 205 17.55 13.73 -0.56
N VAL A 206 17.91 15.00 -0.48
CA VAL A 206 18.09 15.85 -1.68
C VAL A 206 19.25 15.34 -2.54
N SER A 207 20.34 14.87 -1.93
CA SER A 207 21.50 14.34 -2.65
C SER A 207 21.18 13.11 -3.49
N LEU A 208 20.17 12.31 -3.09
CA LEU A 208 19.73 11.13 -3.83
C LEU A 208 19.07 11.49 -5.17
N LEU A 209 18.48 12.66 -5.29
CA LEU A 209 17.85 13.11 -6.54
C LEU A 209 18.85 13.36 -7.68
N ARG A 210 20.16 13.41 -7.39
CA ARG A 210 21.22 13.45 -8.42
C ARG A 210 21.30 12.14 -9.23
N PHE A 211 20.87 11.02 -8.65
CA PHE A 211 20.84 9.74 -9.35
C PHE A 211 19.61 9.67 -10.26
N ARG A 212 19.85 9.48 -11.56
CA ARG A 212 18.78 9.48 -12.58
C ARG A 212 17.62 8.54 -12.24
N ASN A 213 17.91 7.29 -11.89
CA ASN A 213 16.86 6.32 -11.57
C ASN A 213 16.10 6.72 -10.31
N MET A 214 16.71 7.43 -9.36
CA MET A 214 16.05 7.80 -8.11
C MET A 214 14.90 8.80 -8.32
N TRP A 215 15.12 9.90 -9.04
CA TRP A 215 14.01 10.84 -9.31
C TRP A 215 12.96 10.24 -10.24
N LEU A 216 13.37 9.36 -11.19
CA LEU A 216 12.44 8.59 -12.01
C LEU A 216 11.59 7.66 -11.13
N CYS A 217 12.18 6.98 -10.14
CA CYS A 217 11.44 6.15 -9.18
C CYS A 217 10.47 6.98 -8.33
N CYS A 218 10.85 8.19 -7.90
CA CYS A 218 9.92 9.10 -7.21
C CYS A 218 8.72 9.48 -8.08
N LEU A 219 8.95 9.82 -9.34
CA LEU A 219 7.88 10.12 -10.30
C LEU A 219 7.03 8.87 -10.58
N GLY A 220 7.66 7.70 -10.77
CA GLY A 220 6.98 6.44 -10.96
C GLY A 220 6.15 6.01 -9.75
N ALA A 221 6.67 6.22 -8.53
CA ALA A 221 5.94 5.97 -7.29
C ALA A 221 4.71 6.88 -7.16
N THR A 222 4.82 8.16 -7.57
CA THR A 222 3.66 9.07 -7.67
C THR A 222 2.61 8.52 -8.64
N GLY A 223 3.00 8.09 -9.83
CA GLY A 223 2.10 7.50 -10.82
C GLY A 223 1.44 6.22 -10.31
N PHE A 224 2.22 5.32 -9.70
CA PHE A 224 1.72 4.09 -9.10
C PHE A 224 0.71 4.34 -7.98
N MET A 225 1.04 5.22 -7.04
CA MET A 225 0.14 5.56 -5.92
C MET A 225 -1.12 6.28 -6.41
N SER A 226 -1.01 7.14 -7.43
CA SER A 226 -2.19 7.76 -8.07
C SER A 226 -3.08 6.69 -8.71
N TRP A 227 -2.51 5.72 -9.43
CA TRP A 227 -3.23 4.59 -9.99
C TRP A 227 -3.94 3.79 -8.90
N LEU A 228 -3.22 3.41 -7.84
CA LEU A 228 -3.75 2.57 -6.77
C LEU A 228 -4.91 3.26 -6.03
N PHE A 229 -4.71 4.51 -5.62
CA PHE A 229 -5.72 5.21 -4.82
C PHE A 229 -6.88 5.73 -5.66
N ALA A 230 -6.66 6.25 -6.87
CA ALA A 230 -7.76 6.64 -7.75
C ALA A 230 -8.65 5.44 -8.09
N LEU A 231 -8.05 4.28 -8.37
CA LEU A 231 -8.79 3.05 -8.62
C LEU A 231 -9.61 2.62 -7.40
N ASN A 232 -8.97 2.46 -6.23
CA ASN A 232 -9.63 1.91 -5.05
C ASN A 232 -10.65 2.88 -4.41
N VAL A 233 -10.49 4.19 -4.57
CA VAL A 233 -11.43 5.21 -4.05
C VAL A 233 -12.64 5.34 -4.98
N PHE A 234 -12.42 5.43 -6.29
CA PHE A 234 -13.48 5.82 -7.22
C PHE A 234 -14.10 4.66 -8.00
N ALA A 235 -13.43 3.49 -8.15
CA ALA A 235 -14.04 2.37 -8.84
C ALA A 235 -15.27 1.81 -8.11
N PRO A 236 -15.33 1.67 -6.77
CA PRO A 236 -16.55 1.25 -6.10
C PRO A 236 -17.74 2.15 -6.41
N LEU A 237 -17.54 3.47 -6.39
CA LEU A 237 -18.56 4.48 -6.70
C LEU A 237 -18.93 4.45 -8.19
N TYR A 238 -17.94 4.37 -9.08
CA TYR A 238 -18.20 4.29 -10.53
C TYR A 238 -19.02 3.05 -10.88
N ILE A 239 -18.66 1.89 -10.33
CA ILE A 239 -19.35 0.62 -10.60
C ILE A 239 -20.79 0.66 -10.08
N THR A 240 -21.04 1.33 -8.97
CA THR A 240 -22.39 1.41 -8.38
C THR A 240 -23.24 2.52 -8.97
N GLU A 241 -22.71 3.73 -9.11
CA GLU A 241 -23.48 4.91 -9.50
C GLU A 241 -23.59 5.06 -11.02
N VAL A 242 -22.54 4.70 -11.77
CA VAL A 242 -22.49 4.88 -13.24
C VAL A 242 -22.80 3.58 -13.98
N ALA A 243 -22.17 2.47 -13.58
CA ALA A 243 -22.43 1.17 -14.20
C ALA A 243 -23.66 0.45 -13.60
N HIS A 244 -24.29 1.03 -12.58
CA HIS A 244 -25.51 0.54 -11.93
C HIS A 244 -25.42 -0.92 -11.44
N GLN A 245 -24.22 -1.34 -11.00
CA GLN A 245 -24.00 -2.66 -10.45
C GLN A 245 -24.13 -2.66 -8.92
N PRO A 246 -24.54 -3.78 -8.31
CA PRO A 246 -24.53 -3.90 -6.85
C PRO A 246 -23.12 -3.67 -6.28
N ALA A 247 -23.04 -3.05 -5.10
CA ALA A 247 -21.75 -2.83 -4.43
C ALA A 247 -21.01 -4.14 -4.09
N THR A 248 -21.74 -5.25 -3.93
CA THR A 248 -21.16 -6.59 -3.79
C THR A 248 -20.42 -7.05 -5.06
N THR A 249 -20.93 -6.69 -6.25
CA THR A 249 -20.25 -6.92 -7.52
C THR A 249 -18.97 -6.07 -7.60
N ALA A 250 -19.03 -4.80 -7.20
CA ALA A 250 -17.84 -3.95 -7.11
C ALA A 250 -16.79 -4.59 -6.17
N GLY A 251 -17.23 -5.08 -5.00
CA GLY A 251 -16.38 -5.79 -4.06
C GLY A 251 -15.71 -7.04 -4.66
N LEU A 252 -16.44 -7.85 -5.42
CA LEU A 252 -15.91 -9.03 -6.11
C LEU A 252 -14.88 -8.66 -7.20
N LEU A 253 -15.17 -7.66 -8.01
CA LEU A 253 -14.27 -7.19 -9.07
C LEU A 253 -12.96 -6.64 -8.48
N LEU A 254 -13.06 -5.80 -7.44
CA LEU A 254 -11.89 -5.28 -6.74
C LEU A 254 -11.14 -6.38 -5.98
N GLY A 255 -11.84 -7.35 -5.42
CA GLY A 255 -11.22 -8.54 -4.83
C GLY A 255 -10.41 -9.35 -5.84
N ALA A 256 -10.92 -9.48 -7.07
CA ALA A 256 -10.18 -10.12 -8.16
C ALA A 256 -8.90 -9.34 -8.52
N THR A 257 -8.95 -7.98 -8.54
CA THR A 257 -7.72 -7.18 -8.72
C THR A 257 -6.71 -7.44 -7.61
N GLY A 258 -7.16 -7.51 -6.35
CA GLY A 258 -6.30 -7.79 -5.20
C GLY A 258 -5.63 -9.15 -5.27
N LEU A 259 -6.36 -10.19 -5.67
CA LEU A 259 -5.80 -11.53 -5.89
C LEU A 259 -4.75 -11.53 -7.00
N GLY A 260 -5.02 -10.88 -8.12
CA GLY A 260 -4.05 -10.71 -9.21
C GLY A 260 -2.78 -10.02 -8.70
N SER A 261 -2.94 -8.93 -7.96
CA SER A 261 -1.83 -8.19 -7.33
C SER A 261 -0.99 -9.08 -6.40
N PHE A 262 -1.63 -9.94 -5.61
CA PHE A 262 -0.93 -10.88 -4.73
C PHE A 262 -0.05 -11.86 -5.50
N PHE A 263 -0.60 -12.56 -6.49
CA PHE A 263 0.15 -13.56 -7.25
C PHE A 263 1.25 -12.92 -8.13
N LEU A 264 0.92 -11.88 -8.87
CA LEU A 264 1.87 -11.19 -9.72
C LEU A 264 2.90 -10.40 -8.92
N GLY A 265 2.60 -10.03 -7.67
CA GLY A 265 3.52 -9.41 -6.73
C GLY A 265 4.73 -10.27 -6.37
N PHE A 266 4.61 -11.60 -6.43
CA PHE A 266 5.75 -12.52 -6.29
C PHE A 266 6.39 -12.86 -7.62
N LEU A 267 5.57 -13.08 -8.64
CA LEU A 267 6.03 -13.54 -9.96
C LEU A 267 6.88 -12.47 -10.66
N LEU A 268 6.41 -11.23 -10.68
CA LEU A 268 7.04 -10.16 -11.47
C LEU A 268 8.42 -9.73 -10.95
N PRO A 269 8.64 -9.51 -9.64
CA PRO A 269 9.99 -9.27 -9.13
C PRO A 269 10.95 -10.41 -9.44
N SER A 270 10.51 -11.67 -9.26
CA SER A 270 11.33 -12.85 -9.58
C SER A 270 11.63 -12.98 -11.07
N LEU A 271 10.68 -12.60 -11.93
CA LEU A 271 10.89 -12.56 -13.37
C LEU A 271 11.87 -11.45 -13.75
N SER A 272 11.79 -10.30 -13.06
CA SER A 272 12.68 -9.16 -13.32
C SER A 272 14.14 -9.44 -12.98
N ASP A 273 14.40 -10.40 -12.09
CA ASP A 273 15.76 -10.88 -11.82
C ASP A 273 16.41 -11.61 -13.02
N ARG A 274 15.59 -12.10 -13.96
CA ARG A 274 16.06 -12.84 -15.14
C ARG A 274 16.02 -12.01 -16.41
N VAL A 275 14.98 -11.22 -16.58
CA VAL A 275 14.66 -10.49 -17.83
C VAL A 275 15.12 -9.03 -17.77
N GLY A 276 15.34 -8.52 -16.57
CA GLY A 276 15.66 -7.11 -16.31
C GLY A 276 14.51 -6.36 -15.65
N ARG A 277 14.82 -5.30 -14.92
CA ARG A 277 13.85 -4.48 -14.17
C ARG A 277 12.94 -3.69 -15.11
N LYS A 278 13.54 -3.07 -16.12
CA LYS A 278 12.85 -2.19 -17.09
C LYS A 278 11.79 -2.92 -17.94
N PRO A 279 12.07 -4.06 -18.62
CA PRO A 279 11.06 -4.76 -19.40
C PRO A 279 9.86 -5.22 -18.57
N VAL A 280 10.12 -5.75 -17.38
CA VAL A 280 9.04 -6.21 -16.48
C VAL A 280 8.18 -5.04 -16.01
N LEU A 281 8.80 -3.89 -15.68
CA LEU A 281 8.06 -2.70 -15.29
C LEU A 281 7.20 -2.14 -16.43
N LEU A 282 7.69 -2.13 -17.68
CA LEU A 282 6.93 -1.72 -18.87
C LEU A 282 5.69 -2.58 -19.07
N VAL A 283 5.86 -3.91 -19.03
CA VAL A 283 4.74 -4.85 -19.17
C VAL A 283 3.75 -4.68 -18.02
N SER A 284 4.26 -4.56 -16.79
CA SER A 284 3.42 -4.37 -15.59
C SER A 284 2.58 -3.11 -15.66
N ALA A 285 3.17 -1.99 -16.07
CA ALA A 285 2.45 -0.73 -16.23
C ALA A 285 1.40 -0.81 -17.34
N ALA A 286 1.75 -1.38 -18.50
CA ALA A 286 0.80 -1.58 -19.60
C ALA A 286 -0.39 -2.45 -19.17
N MET A 287 -0.14 -3.59 -18.51
CA MET A 287 -1.19 -4.48 -18.00
C MET A 287 -2.10 -3.75 -17.00
N SER A 288 -1.53 -3.04 -16.03
CA SER A 288 -2.31 -2.34 -14.98
C SER A 288 -3.16 -1.19 -15.52
N ALA A 289 -2.79 -0.60 -16.66
CA ALA A 289 -3.61 0.42 -17.33
C ALA A 289 -4.93 -0.15 -17.89
N PHE A 290 -4.98 -1.45 -18.22
CA PHE A 290 -6.21 -2.08 -18.70
C PHE A 290 -7.31 -2.15 -17.67
N ILE A 291 -7.01 -2.20 -16.36
CA ILE A 291 -8.02 -2.33 -15.30
C ILE A 291 -9.00 -1.17 -15.31
N PRO A 292 -8.57 0.10 -15.12
CA PRO A 292 -9.48 1.23 -15.11
C PRO A 292 -10.17 1.41 -16.48
N LEU A 293 -9.49 1.08 -17.59
CA LEU A 293 -10.09 1.14 -18.92
C LEU A 293 -11.17 0.06 -19.13
N ALA A 294 -10.98 -1.15 -18.60
CA ALA A 294 -11.98 -2.20 -18.63
C ALA A 294 -13.24 -1.82 -17.84
N PHE A 295 -13.10 -1.12 -16.72
CA PHE A 295 -14.25 -0.62 -15.96
C PHE A 295 -15.04 0.45 -16.71
N LEU A 296 -14.46 1.19 -17.64
CA LEU A 296 -15.16 2.16 -18.47
C LEU A 296 -15.99 1.52 -19.61
N VAL A 297 -15.84 0.23 -19.88
CA VAL A 297 -16.49 -0.46 -21.00
C VAL A 297 -17.76 -1.18 -20.55
N PRO A 298 -18.96 -0.67 -20.88
CA PRO A 298 -20.24 -1.18 -20.34
C PRO A 298 -20.50 -2.65 -20.64
N ILE A 299 -20.05 -3.17 -21.79
CA ILE A 299 -20.31 -4.56 -22.18
C ILE A 299 -19.67 -5.58 -21.23
N PHE A 300 -18.61 -5.22 -20.53
CA PHE A 300 -17.96 -6.13 -19.59
C PHE A 300 -18.82 -6.40 -18.34
N TYR A 301 -19.74 -5.50 -17.99
CA TYR A 301 -20.65 -5.73 -16.87
C TYR A 301 -21.77 -6.75 -17.16
N VAL A 302 -21.99 -7.05 -18.44
CA VAL A 302 -22.87 -8.17 -18.87
C VAL A 302 -22.20 -9.52 -18.54
N TYR A 303 -20.86 -9.56 -18.49
CA TYR A 303 -20.08 -10.76 -18.22
C TYR A 303 -19.13 -10.53 -17.01
N PRO A 304 -19.65 -10.40 -15.79
CA PRO A 304 -18.85 -9.99 -14.62
C PRO A 304 -17.70 -10.97 -14.30
N PHE A 305 -17.86 -12.26 -14.58
CA PHE A 305 -16.77 -13.23 -14.41
C PHE A 305 -15.64 -13.03 -15.41
N LEU A 306 -15.96 -12.65 -16.66
CA LEU A 306 -14.95 -12.31 -17.67
C LEU A 306 -14.19 -11.04 -17.24
N LEU A 307 -14.92 -10.01 -16.78
CA LEU A 307 -14.31 -8.80 -16.25
C LEU A 307 -13.41 -9.11 -15.06
N ALA A 308 -13.87 -9.95 -14.11
CA ALA A 308 -13.07 -10.39 -12.98
C ALA A 308 -11.79 -11.12 -13.40
N ALA A 309 -11.87 -12.00 -14.41
CA ALA A 309 -10.70 -12.68 -14.98
C ALA A 309 -9.72 -11.69 -15.63
N ILE A 310 -10.21 -10.73 -16.40
CA ILE A 310 -9.39 -9.69 -17.02
C ILE A 310 -8.63 -8.89 -15.96
N VAL A 311 -9.34 -8.35 -14.96
CA VAL A 311 -8.71 -7.52 -13.93
C VAL A 311 -7.78 -8.32 -13.02
N PHE A 312 -8.05 -9.61 -12.80
CA PHE A 312 -7.17 -10.53 -12.09
C PHE A 312 -5.83 -10.70 -12.82
N VAL A 313 -5.86 -11.04 -14.11
CA VAL A 313 -4.65 -11.32 -14.90
C VAL A 313 -3.84 -10.06 -15.17
N THR A 314 -4.50 -8.91 -15.28
CA THR A 314 -3.84 -7.65 -15.64
C THR A 314 -3.34 -6.85 -14.42
N ASN A 315 -3.73 -7.21 -13.18
CA ASN A 315 -3.27 -6.47 -12.01
C ASN A 315 -1.85 -6.84 -11.58
N SER A 316 -0.91 -6.02 -11.95
CA SER A 316 0.51 -6.12 -11.55
C SER A 316 0.93 -5.06 -10.52
N GLY A 317 -0.03 -4.47 -9.79
CA GLY A 317 0.23 -3.36 -8.86
C GLY A 317 1.32 -3.63 -7.83
N GLN A 318 1.27 -4.77 -7.14
CA GLN A 318 2.31 -5.12 -6.16
C GLN A 318 3.70 -5.32 -6.81
N GLY A 319 3.74 -5.81 -8.05
CA GLY A 319 4.98 -5.92 -8.83
C GLY A 319 5.56 -4.53 -9.14
N MET A 320 4.73 -3.58 -9.60
CA MET A 320 5.15 -2.19 -9.83
C MET A 320 5.65 -1.54 -8.53
N ALA A 321 4.94 -1.72 -7.41
CA ALA A 321 5.37 -1.21 -6.11
C ALA A 321 6.76 -1.72 -5.73
N SER A 322 6.97 -3.03 -5.82
CA SER A 322 8.25 -3.67 -5.49
C SER A 322 9.40 -3.14 -6.36
N LEU A 323 9.16 -2.96 -7.66
CA LEU A 323 10.18 -2.45 -8.58
C LEU A 323 10.48 -0.97 -8.33
N LEU A 324 9.46 -0.10 -8.27
CA LEU A 324 9.63 1.35 -8.21
C LEU A 324 10.01 1.88 -6.83
N MET A 325 9.53 1.24 -5.76
CA MET A 325 9.70 1.77 -4.41
C MET A 325 10.78 1.02 -3.62
N VAL A 326 11.23 -0.16 -4.09
CA VAL A 326 12.21 -0.96 -3.37
C VAL A 326 13.41 -1.33 -4.24
N LEU A 327 13.22 -2.15 -5.29
CA LEU A 327 14.33 -2.78 -6.01
C LEU A 327 15.17 -1.76 -6.78
N VAL A 328 14.58 -1.04 -7.73
CA VAL A 328 15.31 -0.07 -8.55
C VAL A 328 15.94 1.06 -7.71
N PRO A 329 15.26 1.66 -6.70
CA PRO A 329 15.89 2.63 -5.81
C PRO A 329 17.12 2.09 -5.11
N THR A 330 17.04 0.88 -4.52
CA THR A 330 18.16 0.32 -3.74
C THR A 330 19.34 -0.10 -4.60
N GLU A 331 19.09 -0.50 -5.85
CA GLU A 331 20.13 -0.88 -6.81
C GLU A 331 20.78 0.35 -7.47
N SER A 332 20.12 1.52 -7.41
CA SER A 332 20.58 2.76 -8.07
C SER A 332 21.42 3.67 -7.19
N VAL A 333 21.58 3.35 -5.90
CA VAL A 333 22.29 4.19 -4.92
C VAL A 333 23.35 3.38 -4.16
N PRO A 334 24.38 4.05 -3.58
CA PRO A 334 25.35 3.39 -2.72
C PRO A 334 24.71 2.67 -1.52
N PRO A 335 25.33 1.58 -0.99
CA PRO A 335 24.74 0.74 0.06
C PRO A 335 24.24 1.51 1.30
N GLN A 336 24.96 2.55 1.74
CA GLN A 336 24.60 3.36 2.89
C GLN A 336 23.29 4.15 2.72
N PHE A 337 22.84 4.36 1.48
CA PHE A 337 21.63 5.13 1.16
C PHE A 337 20.41 4.26 0.77
N ARG A 338 20.53 2.93 0.79
CA ARG A 338 19.46 2.03 0.34
C ARG A 338 18.15 2.25 1.09
N ALA A 339 18.19 2.29 2.42
CA ALA A 339 16.99 2.54 3.24
C ALA A 339 16.40 3.94 2.97
N THR A 340 17.26 4.96 2.85
CA THR A 340 16.86 6.34 2.54
C THR A 340 16.19 6.43 1.17
N SER A 341 16.66 5.67 0.17
CA SER A 341 16.09 5.66 -1.18
C SER A 341 14.67 5.06 -1.21
N ILE A 342 14.43 3.98 -0.46
CA ILE A 342 13.08 3.42 -0.28
C ILE A 342 12.17 4.46 0.39
N GLY A 343 12.65 5.07 1.49
CA GLY A 343 11.91 6.09 2.22
C GLY A 343 11.53 7.29 1.35
N LEU A 344 12.45 7.77 0.51
CA LEU A 344 12.21 8.91 -0.38
C LEU A 344 11.16 8.57 -1.46
N ALA A 345 11.29 7.44 -2.15
CA ALA A 345 10.33 7.02 -3.16
C ALA A 345 8.92 6.82 -2.56
N THR A 346 8.84 6.20 -1.37
CA THR A 346 7.58 6.00 -0.65
C THR A 346 6.96 7.34 -0.23
N LEU A 347 7.73 8.23 0.38
CA LEU A 347 7.24 9.53 0.85
C LEU A 347 6.68 10.38 -0.30
N VAL A 348 7.40 10.45 -1.41
CA VAL A 348 6.96 11.20 -2.61
C VAL A 348 5.69 10.59 -3.19
N GLY A 349 5.63 9.26 -3.30
CA GLY A 349 4.43 8.53 -3.74
C GLY A 349 3.22 8.77 -2.85
N GLU A 350 3.38 8.72 -1.52
CA GLU A 350 2.29 8.97 -0.56
C GLU A 350 1.78 10.42 -0.63
N ILE A 351 2.67 11.42 -0.69
CA ILE A 351 2.26 12.83 -0.73
C ILE A 351 1.56 13.16 -2.06
N PHE A 352 2.19 12.87 -3.19
CA PHE A 352 1.69 13.31 -4.49
C PHE A 352 0.71 12.32 -5.13
N GLY A 353 0.86 11.02 -4.87
CA GLY A 353 -0.01 9.99 -5.40
C GLY A 353 -1.18 9.65 -4.48
N ALA A 354 -0.92 9.18 -3.28
CA ALA A 354 -1.96 8.72 -2.37
C ALA A 354 -2.76 9.85 -1.72
N THR A 355 -2.15 11.02 -1.51
CA THR A 355 -2.82 12.17 -0.89
C THR A 355 -3.40 13.13 -1.93
N ALA A 356 -2.60 13.62 -2.89
CA ALA A 356 -3.05 14.65 -3.82
C ALA A 356 -4.04 14.11 -4.87
N ALA A 357 -3.83 12.91 -5.42
CA ALA A 357 -4.67 12.40 -6.49
C ALA A 357 -6.14 12.20 -6.06
N PRO A 358 -6.50 11.59 -4.91
CA PRO A 358 -7.91 11.47 -4.51
C PRO A 358 -8.58 12.82 -4.24
N ILE A 359 -7.87 13.82 -3.70
CA ILE A 359 -8.41 15.18 -3.53
C ILE A 359 -8.75 15.79 -4.89
N VAL A 360 -7.79 15.75 -5.82
CA VAL A 360 -7.97 16.34 -7.16
C VAL A 360 -9.11 15.65 -7.90
N VAL A 361 -9.11 14.32 -7.93
CA VAL A 361 -10.16 13.54 -8.60
C VAL A 361 -11.50 13.76 -7.93
N GLY A 362 -11.59 13.74 -6.60
CA GLY A 362 -12.83 13.96 -5.87
C GLY A 362 -13.47 15.30 -6.22
N ASN A 363 -12.70 16.39 -6.17
CA ASN A 363 -13.20 17.72 -6.52
C ASN A 363 -13.60 17.85 -8.00
N LEU A 364 -12.81 17.29 -8.90
CA LEU A 364 -13.12 17.35 -10.33
C LEU A 364 -14.27 16.42 -10.73
N SER A 365 -14.48 15.32 -10.01
CA SER A 365 -15.59 14.39 -10.27
C SER A 365 -16.96 15.00 -10.05
N GLU A 366 -17.07 16.01 -9.19
CA GLU A 366 -18.30 16.80 -9.03
C GLU A 366 -18.74 17.49 -10.35
N LYS A 367 -17.78 17.89 -11.18
CA LYS A 367 -18.03 18.60 -12.43
C LYS A 367 -17.98 17.70 -13.66
N TYR A 368 -17.05 16.75 -13.69
CA TYR A 368 -16.76 15.93 -14.89
C TYR A 368 -17.19 14.47 -14.75
N GLY A 369 -17.76 14.09 -13.62
CA GLY A 369 -18.26 12.74 -13.35
C GLY A 369 -17.18 11.76 -12.87
N LEU A 370 -17.63 10.64 -12.31
CA LEU A 370 -16.77 9.60 -11.69
C LEU A 370 -15.85 8.87 -12.65
N SER A 371 -16.12 8.89 -13.96
CA SER A 371 -15.21 8.33 -14.98
C SER A 371 -13.82 8.95 -14.93
N LEU A 372 -13.69 10.18 -14.41
CA LEU A 372 -12.41 10.86 -14.21
C LEU A 372 -11.47 10.05 -13.28
N GLY A 373 -12.01 9.36 -12.27
CA GLY A 373 -11.24 8.47 -11.41
C GLY A 373 -10.57 7.34 -12.18
N MET A 374 -11.26 6.75 -13.13
CA MET A 374 -10.70 5.70 -14.00
C MET A 374 -9.64 6.26 -14.95
N TRP A 375 -9.89 7.43 -15.54
CA TRP A 375 -8.89 8.11 -16.40
C TRP A 375 -7.66 8.51 -15.61
N MET A 376 -7.80 9.00 -14.38
CA MET A 376 -6.66 9.33 -13.52
C MET A 376 -5.85 8.06 -13.16
N ALA A 377 -6.52 6.96 -12.86
CA ALA A 377 -5.85 5.68 -12.62
C ALA A 377 -5.09 5.22 -13.86
N ALA A 378 -5.70 5.30 -15.05
CA ALA A 378 -5.01 4.97 -16.31
C ALA A 378 -3.81 5.89 -16.57
N ALA A 379 -3.96 7.20 -16.32
CA ALA A 379 -2.87 8.18 -16.44
C ALA A 379 -1.73 7.88 -15.45
N GLY A 380 -2.03 7.49 -14.21
CA GLY A 380 -1.04 7.06 -13.23
C GLY A 380 -0.19 5.89 -13.74
N SER A 381 -0.85 4.87 -14.31
CA SER A 381 -0.14 3.73 -14.93
C SER A 381 0.65 4.13 -16.19
N ALA A 382 0.13 5.08 -16.98
CA ALA A 382 0.86 5.63 -18.13
C ALA A 382 2.12 6.40 -17.69
N VAL A 383 2.07 7.13 -16.56
CA VAL A 383 3.26 7.76 -15.98
C VAL A 383 4.30 6.70 -15.60
N VAL A 384 3.88 5.59 -14.98
CA VAL A 384 4.80 4.47 -14.68
C VAL A 384 5.43 3.91 -15.95
N PHE A 385 4.63 3.72 -17.00
CA PHE A 385 5.12 3.23 -18.31
C PHE A 385 6.15 4.18 -18.92
N MET A 386 5.86 5.49 -18.93
CA MET A 386 6.79 6.51 -19.42
C MET A 386 8.08 6.54 -18.60
N VAL A 387 7.98 6.50 -17.27
CA VAL A 387 9.15 6.41 -16.39
C VAL A 387 9.99 5.18 -16.74
N ALA A 388 9.35 4.02 -16.94
CA ALA A 388 10.06 2.78 -17.28
C ALA A 388 10.83 2.89 -18.61
N LEU A 389 10.32 3.63 -19.61
CA LEU A 389 11.05 3.87 -20.86
C LEU A 389 12.39 4.59 -20.63
N PHE A 390 12.43 5.52 -19.66
CA PHE A 390 13.61 6.33 -19.38
C PHE A 390 14.52 5.75 -18.28
N LEU A 391 14.07 4.74 -17.53
CA LEU A 391 14.91 4.04 -16.56
C LEU A 391 16.12 3.41 -17.28
N ARG A 392 17.28 3.50 -16.62
CA ARG A 392 18.44 2.68 -16.97
C ARG A 392 18.32 1.35 -16.26
N GLU A 393 18.62 0.26 -17.00
CA GLU A 393 18.67 -1.07 -16.38
C GLU A 393 19.69 -1.08 -15.25
N THR A 394 19.37 -1.74 -14.14
CA THR A 394 20.28 -1.86 -13.01
C THR A 394 21.05 -3.17 -13.14
N ASP A 395 22.38 -3.12 -12.97
CA ASP A 395 23.22 -4.30 -13.01
C ASP A 395 22.91 -5.22 -11.83
N GLN A 396 22.43 -6.42 -12.12
CA GLN A 396 22.00 -7.40 -11.12
C GLN A 396 23.20 -8.18 -10.50
N HIS A 397 24.39 -8.07 -11.08
CA HIS A 397 25.61 -8.77 -10.64
C HIS A 397 26.82 -7.84 -10.56
N PRO A 398 27.02 -7.11 -9.44
CA PRO A 398 28.26 -6.35 -9.23
C PRO A 398 29.54 -7.22 -9.12
N GLU A 399 29.38 -8.55 -8.94
CA GLU A 399 30.52 -9.44 -8.64
C GLU A 399 31.15 -10.13 -9.85
N SER A 400 30.58 -10.00 -11.07
CA SER A 400 31.12 -10.71 -12.24
C SER A 400 32.19 -9.95 -13.04
N HIS A 401 32.41 -8.68 -12.75
CA HIS A 401 33.48 -7.89 -13.37
C HIS A 401 34.35 -7.27 -12.31
N GLY A 402 35.54 -7.93 -12.08
CA GLY A 402 36.65 -7.40 -11.26
C GLY A 402 37.25 -6.11 -11.85
N GLY A 403 36.43 -5.14 -12.17
CA GLY A 403 36.78 -3.80 -12.62
C GLY A 403 36.29 -2.78 -11.63
N SER A 404 37.19 -1.97 -11.09
CA SER A 404 36.90 -0.79 -10.30
C SER A 404 35.78 0.05 -10.96
N PRO A 405 34.83 0.63 -10.19
CA PRO A 405 33.76 1.43 -10.75
C PRO A 405 34.36 2.67 -11.44
N GLN A 406 34.33 2.69 -12.77
CA GLN A 406 34.57 3.91 -13.53
C GLN A 406 33.36 4.83 -13.32
N PHE A 407 33.48 5.76 -12.39
CA PHE A 407 32.59 6.92 -12.27
C PHE A 407 32.80 7.82 -13.49
N SER A 408 32.06 7.60 -14.57
CA SER A 408 31.92 8.60 -15.63
C SER A 408 31.04 9.73 -15.09
N ARG A 409 31.61 10.92 -15.07
CA ARG A 409 31.00 12.21 -14.71
C ARG A 409 29.79 12.59 -15.58
#